data_a33ca1c4ba9f2b0245cfb5d8e163ff35
#
_entry.id   a33ca1c4ba9f2b0245cfb5d8e163ff35
#
_cell.length_a   1.000
_cell.length_b   1.000
_cell.length_c   1.000
_cell.angle_alpha   90.00
_cell.angle_beta   90.00
_cell.angle_gamma   90.00
#
_symmetry.space_group_name_H-M   'P 1'
#
loop_
_entity.id
_entity.type
_entity.pdbx_description
1 polymer ?
#
loop_
_entity_poly.entity_id
_entity_poly.type
_entity_poly.pdbx_seq_one_letter_code
_entity_poly.pdbx_strand_id
1 'polypeptide(L)'
;DFSLLNFILHIGITMERSLINSSNPEHAGNVGSVHIPAHITLLLQQICEKLEQYFPVHFTENECNDLSLILMTRIMNENIDQMNVLDISKLQSIVGEEICDLVEIIQKKVRDTFNINLNNHDFIIRFALHLRNMLIRMENDISLRNPQLLSIKNTYPYIYDISVFIANIITQEKGMVASEDEISYIAIHIGMLIEEQKALLEKVKVVILCPNYYSSQLKLVKRIHAIFDNSVILSGIITSQDELDNCLDYDCIISTVPIKPYPKKPHIQISGYFTNKDIGEVVHMIDEVNKDRAKTTLENKLKYLFNKDLFFYNPPFQNQNDAIEYMSKELLDGGYVDVTFKDKLYKREAISSSAYTNIAIPHPLEMCSKSTAIAISIHPKGIDWNGTKVSIIFMLAIKEEDRILFRNIFEFVTELILNNKYFDLLLNTKTYDEFIHLLLSTV
;
A
#
# COMPACT_ATOMS: atom_id res chain seq x y z
N ASP A 1 -0.90 0.68 -22.82
CA ASP A 1 -2.13 0.96 -22.07
C ASP A 1 -2.87 -0.34 -21.81
N PHE A 2 -2.83 -0.76 -20.52
CA PHE A 2 -3.38 -2.06 -20.10
C PHE A 2 -4.90 -2.11 -20.20
N SER A 3 -5.59 -1.01 -19.91
CA SER A 3 -7.06 -0.96 -20.01
C SER A 3 -7.55 -1.08 -21.45
N LEU A 4 -6.77 -0.59 -22.43
CA LEU A 4 -7.03 -0.81 -23.86
C LEU A 4 -6.86 -2.29 -24.23
N LEU A 5 -5.79 -2.92 -23.77
CA LEU A 5 -5.54 -4.34 -24.03
C LEU A 5 -6.68 -5.20 -23.46
N ASN A 6 -7.12 -4.90 -22.23
CA ASN A 6 -8.24 -5.60 -21.60
C ASN A 6 -9.54 -5.42 -22.40
N PHE A 7 -9.84 -4.22 -22.85
CA PHE A 7 -11.02 -3.96 -23.70
C PHE A 7 -10.96 -4.74 -25.02
N ILE A 8 -9.79 -4.76 -25.68
CA ILE A 8 -9.57 -5.55 -26.92
C ILE A 8 -9.74 -7.04 -26.65
N LEU A 9 -9.26 -7.56 -25.51
CA LEU A 9 -9.43 -8.96 -25.13
C LEU A 9 -10.92 -9.31 -24.90
N HIS A 10 -11.68 -8.42 -24.26
CA HIS A 10 -13.12 -8.63 -24.09
C HIS A 10 -13.88 -8.64 -25.41
N ILE A 11 -13.54 -7.74 -26.34
CA ILE A 11 -14.06 -7.80 -27.73
C ILE A 11 -13.72 -9.16 -28.37
N GLY A 12 -12.47 -9.61 -28.27
CA GLY A 12 -12.03 -10.89 -28.84
C GLY A 12 -12.79 -12.08 -28.26
N ILE A 13 -12.99 -12.12 -26.94
CA ILE A 13 -13.76 -13.17 -26.25
C ILE A 13 -15.25 -13.14 -26.70
N THR A 14 -15.84 -11.96 -26.81
CA THR A 14 -17.23 -11.81 -27.26
C THR A 14 -17.38 -12.26 -28.71
N MET A 15 -16.42 -11.93 -29.59
CA MET A 15 -16.40 -12.41 -30.98
C MET A 15 -16.27 -13.95 -31.04
N GLU A 16 -15.39 -14.55 -30.23
CA GLU A 16 -15.23 -16.01 -30.16
C GLU A 16 -16.50 -16.69 -29.68
N ARG A 17 -17.19 -16.15 -28.66
CA ARG A 17 -18.49 -16.62 -28.20
C ARG A 17 -19.56 -16.53 -29.30
N SER A 18 -19.63 -15.42 -30.02
CA SER A 18 -20.57 -15.24 -31.13
C SER A 18 -20.37 -16.28 -32.24
N LEU A 19 -19.11 -16.64 -32.52
CA LEU A 19 -18.78 -17.69 -33.50
C LEU A 19 -19.16 -19.11 -33.04
N ILE A 20 -19.03 -19.39 -31.71
CA ILE A 20 -19.31 -20.72 -31.15
C ILE A 20 -20.80 -20.89 -30.83
N ASN A 21 -21.51 -19.84 -30.36
CA ASN A 21 -22.87 -19.88 -29.87
C ASN A 21 -23.95 -19.55 -30.91
N SER A 22 -23.67 -19.72 -32.20
CA SER A 22 -24.72 -19.62 -33.24
C SER A 22 -25.90 -20.60 -33.06
N SER A 23 -25.94 -21.38 -31.96
CA SER A 23 -26.93 -22.42 -31.68
C SER A 23 -27.65 -22.37 -30.31
N ASN A 24 -27.31 -21.43 -29.37
CA ASN A 24 -28.01 -21.37 -28.07
C ASN A 24 -28.10 -19.94 -27.49
N PRO A 25 -29.32 -19.35 -27.39
CA PRO A 25 -29.52 -17.99 -26.87
C PRO A 25 -29.73 -17.89 -25.35
N GLU A 26 -29.24 -18.84 -24.52
CA GLU A 26 -29.50 -18.84 -23.08
C GLU A 26 -28.26 -18.49 -22.25
N HIS A 27 -27.79 -17.22 -22.28
CA HIS A 27 -27.17 -16.58 -21.14
C HIS A 27 -27.41 -15.05 -21.26
N ALA A 28 -28.66 -14.66 -21.05
CA ALA A 28 -29.03 -13.28 -20.82
C ALA A 28 -28.68 -12.96 -19.36
N GLY A 29 -27.47 -12.44 -19.11
CA GLY A 29 -27.20 -11.70 -17.88
C GLY A 29 -28.18 -10.52 -17.81
N ASN A 30 -28.95 -10.44 -16.74
CA ASN A 30 -29.84 -9.32 -16.47
C ASN A 30 -28.92 -8.12 -16.19
N VAL A 31 -28.65 -7.29 -17.21
CA VAL A 31 -28.02 -5.98 -17.02
C VAL A 31 -29.02 -5.13 -16.25
N GLY A 32 -28.79 -4.97 -14.95
CA GLY A 32 -29.49 -3.97 -14.15
C GLY A 32 -29.42 -2.62 -14.89
N SER A 33 -30.40 -1.73 -14.68
CA SER A 33 -30.57 -0.46 -15.38
C SER A 33 -29.42 0.53 -15.14
N VAL A 34 -28.23 0.19 -15.62
CA VAL A 34 -27.06 1.11 -15.60
C VAL A 34 -27.27 2.15 -16.69
N HIS A 35 -27.33 3.40 -16.31
CA HIS A 35 -27.41 4.51 -17.26
C HIS A 35 -26.07 4.70 -17.98
N ILE A 36 -25.93 4.07 -19.17
CA ILE A 36 -24.75 4.28 -20.03
C ILE A 36 -24.95 5.58 -20.80
N PRO A 37 -24.00 6.53 -20.76
CA PRO A 37 -24.08 7.76 -21.53
C PRO A 37 -24.24 7.47 -23.05
N ALA A 38 -25.19 8.15 -23.70
CA ALA A 38 -25.53 7.90 -25.09
C ALA A 38 -24.33 7.97 -26.07
N HIS A 39 -23.34 8.83 -25.79
CA HIS A 39 -22.15 8.91 -26.66
C HIS A 39 -21.26 7.66 -26.58
N ILE A 40 -21.22 6.95 -25.44
CA ILE A 40 -20.47 5.71 -25.29
C ILE A 40 -21.17 4.57 -26.03
N THR A 41 -22.49 4.46 -25.87
CA THR A 41 -23.30 3.48 -26.59
C THR A 41 -23.15 3.68 -28.11
N LEU A 42 -23.19 4.93 -28.59
CA LEU A 42 -23.04 5.26 -29.99
C LEU A 42 -21.64 4.90 -30.52
N LEU A 43 -20.60 5.17 -29.74
CA LEU A 43 -19.21 4.83 -30.08
C LEU A 43 -19.05 3.32 -30.19
N LEU A 44 -19.62 2.55 -29.24
CA LEU A 44 -19.51 1.11 -29.28
C LEU A 44 -20.32 0.49 -30.43
N GLN A 45 -21.53 1.00 -30.72
CA GLN A 45 -22.28 0.58 -31.89
C GLN A 45 -21.46 0.72 -33.18
N GLN A 46 -20.76 1.84 -33.37
CA GLN A 46 -19.86 2.05 -34.52
C GLN A 46 -18.69 1.05 -34.54
N ILE A 47 -18.16 0.65 -33.38
CA ILE A 47 -17.11 -0.37 -33.27
C ILE A 47 -17.68 -1.74 -33.65
N CYS A 48 -18.82 -2.13 -33.10
CA CYS A 48 -19.48 -3.41 -33.39
C CYS A 48 -19.87 -3.50 -34.90
N GLU A 49 -20.49 -2.47 -35.47
CA GLU A 49 -20.84 -2.43 -36.89
C GLU A 49 -19.60 -2.61 -37.78
N LYS A 50 -18.47 -1.98 -37.44
CA LYS A 50 -17.22 -2.19 -38.19
C LYS A 50 -16.69 -3.60 -38.06
N LEU A 51 -16.71 -4.19 -36.87
CA LEU A 51 -16.25 -5.57 -36.66
C LEU A 51 -17.10 -6.57 -37.43
N GLU A 52 -18.43 -6.39 -37.46
CA GLU A 52 -19.37 -7.23 -38.22
C GLU A 52 -19.14 -7.13 -39.76
N GLN A 53 -18.59 -6.00 -40.27
CA GLN A 53 -18.22 -5.87 -41.67
C GLN A 53 -16.98 -6.69 -42.06
N TYR A 54 -16.06 -6.90 -41.14
CA TYR A 54 -14.80 -7.60 -41.40
C TYR A 54 -14.76 -9.05 -40.91
N PHE A 55 -15.62 -9.39 -39.94
CA PHE A 55 -15.65 -10.70 -39.34
C PHE A 55 -17.08 -11.28 -39.38
N PRO A 56 -17.27 -12.59 -39.54
CA PRO A 56 -18.58 -13.23 -39.55
C PRO A 56 -19.13 -13.40 -38.12
N VAL A 57 -19.24 -12.29 -37.40
CA VAL A 57 -19.76 -12.22 -36.03
C VAL A 57 -21.01 -11.33 -36.00
N HIS A 58 -21.87 -11.55 -35.00
CA HIS A 58 -23.00 -10.67 -34.74
C HIS A 58 -23.10 -10.40 -33.25
N PHE A 59 -23.07 -9.12 -32.85
CA PHE A 59 -23.15 -8.69 -31.47
C PHE A 59 -24.60 -8.49 -31.06
N THR A 60 -25.01 -9.17 -30.01
CA THR A 60 -26.33 -8.96 -29.40
C THR A 60 -26.38 -7.64 -28.66
N GLU A 61 -27.57 -7.10 -28.39
CA GLU A 61 -27.75 -5.88 -27.60
C GLU A 61 -27.12 -5.97 -26.20
N ASN A 62 -27.23 -7.15 -25.55
CA ASN A 62 -26.63 -7.40 -24.24
C ASN A 62 -25.09 -7.36 -24.30
N GLU A 63 -24.48 -7.99 -25.30
CA GLU A 63 -23.03 -7.94 -25.51
C GLU A 63 -22.53 -6.52 -25.80
N CYS A 64 -23.29 -5.75 -26.58
CA CYS A 64 -22.99 -4.34 -26.79
C CYS A 64 -23.10 -3.53 -25.48
N ASN A 65 -24.07 -3.81 -24.63
CA ASN A 65 -24.19 -3.16 -23.32
C ASN A 65 -23.03 -3.52 -22.39
N ASP A 66 -22.63 -4.79 -22.31
CA ASP A 66 -21.49 -5.25 -21.50
C ASP A 66 -20.18 -4.59 -21.97
N LEU A 67 -19.93 -4.57 -23.28
CA LEU A 67 -18.76 -3.88 -23.85
C LEU A 67 -18.82 -2.36 -23.63
N SER A 68 -20.03 -1.76 -23.64
CA SER A 68 -20.22 -0.34 -23.32
C SER A 68 -19.85 -0.02 -21.88
N LEU A 69 -20.17 -0.90 -20.93
CA LEU A 69 -19.79 -0.77 -19.54
C LEU A 69 -18.25 -0.81 -19.38
N ILE A 70 -17.61 -1.76 -20.04
CA ILE A 70 -16.13 -1.85 -20.01
C ILE A 70 -15.48 -0.62 -20.63
N LEU A 71 -16.01 -0.15 -21.76
CA LEU A 71 -15.51 1.07 -22.42
C LEU A 71 -15.75 2.33 -21.57
N MET A 72 -16.91 2.42 -20.92
CA MET A 72 -17.24 3.52 -20.00
C MET A 72 -16.24 3.60 -18.85
N THR A 73 -15.94 2.47 -18.21
CA THR A 73 -14.98 2.41 -17.09
C THR A 73 -13.59 2.87 -17.52
N ARG A 74 -13.20 2.60 -18.78
CA ARG A 74 -11.94 3.05 -19.37
C ARG A 74 -11.92 4.55 -19.63
N ILE A 75 -12.91 5.07 -20.36
CA ILE A 75 -12.98 6.49 -20.74
C ILE A 75 -13.02 7.39 -19.51
N MET A 76 -13.69 6.93 -18.44
CA MET A 76 -13.70 7.65 -17.17
C MET A 76 -12.31 7.67 -16.52
N ASN A 77 -11.54 6.59 -16.62
CA ASN A 77 -10.18 6.55 -16.09
C ASN A 77 -9.21 7.47 -16.87
N GLU A 78 -9.32 7.54 -18.22
CA GLU A 78 -8.46 8.42 -19.03
C GLU A 78 -8.80 9.92 -18.86
N ASN A 79 -10.06 10.25 -18.61
CA ASN A 79 -10.47 11.63 -18.36
C ASN A 79 -10.05 12.15 -16.98
N ILE A 80 -9.64 11.29 -16.03
CA ILE A 80 -9.14 11.70 -14.71
C ILE A 80 -7.93 12.61 -14.85
N ASP A 81 -7.01 12.34 -15.76
CA ASP A 81 -5.81 13.19 -15.98
C ASP A 81 -6.15 14.58 -16.55
N GLN A 82 -7.31 14.73 -17.19
CA GLN A 82 -7.84 16.04 -17.66
C GLN A 82 -8.73 16.73 -16.62
N MET A 83 -9.14 16.02 -15.58
CA MET A 83 -10.06 16.49 -14.53
C MET A 83 -9.39 17.20 -13.36
N ASN A 84 -8.12 17.60 -13.46
CA ASN A 84 -7.40 18.37 -12.42
C ASN A 84 -8.07 19.70 -11.98
N VAL A 85 -9.29 19.96 -12.45
CA VAL A 85 -10.09 21.16 -12.14
C VAL A 85 -11.48 20.83 -11.59
N LEU A 86 -11.77 19.54 -11.25
CA LEU A 86 -13.05 19.18 -10.67
C LEU A 86 -13.11 19.62 -9.19
N ASP A 87 -14.05 20.49 -8.92
CA ASP A 87 -14.44 20.86 -7.57
C ASP A 87 -15.18 19.68 -6.90
N ILE A 88 -14.87 19.38 -5.64
CA ILE A 88 -15.55 18.33 -4.84
C ILE A 88 -17.09 18.55 -4.88
N SER A 89 -17.56 19.80 -4.97
CA SER A 89 -18.97 20.13 -5.10
C SER A 89 -19.66 19.49 -6.32
N LYS A 90 -18.91 19.14 -7.37
CA LYS A 90 -19.40 18.46 -8.57
C LYS A 90 -19.27 16.95 -8.51
N LEU A 91 -18.43 16.43 -7.61
CA LEU A 91 -18.18 14.99 -7.50
C LEU A 91 -19.48 14.23 -7.20
N GLN A 92 -20.28 14.70 -6.26
CA GLN A 92 -21.56 14.08 -5.89
C GLN A 92 -22.53 13.98 -7.08
N SER A 93 -22.55 14.97 -7.96
CA SER A 93 -23.39 14.93 -9.17
C SER A 93 -22.92 13.88 -10.21
N ILE A 94 -21.64 13.49 -10.15
CA ILE A 94 -21.03 12.53 -11.07
C ILE A 94 -21.11 11.11 -10.54
N VAL A 95 -20.70 10.88 -9.28
CA VAL A 95 -20.62 9.53 -8.70
C VAL A 95 -21.87 9.14 -7.90
N GLY A 96 -22.70 10.11 -7.50
CA GLY A 96 -23.86 9.93 -6.62
C GLY A 96 -23.50 10.10 -5.13
N GLU A 97 -24.53 10.38 -4.32
CA GLU A 97 -24.40 10.61 -2.87
C GLU A 97 -23.89 9.34 -2.16
N GLU A 98 -24.44 8.20 -2.51
CA GLU A 98 -24.12 6.90 -1.93
C GLU A 98 -22.62 6.52 -2.03
N ILE A 99 -21.96 6.92 -3.11
CA ILE A 99 -20.50 6.69 -3.28
C ILE A 99 -19.71 7.69 -2.42
N CYS A 100 -20.16 8.93 -2.35
CA CYS A 100 -19.52 9.94 -1.48
C CYS A 100 -19.57 9.51 -0.01
N ASP A 101 -20.71 9.03 0.46
CA ASP A 101 -20.88 8.51 1.82
C ASP A 101 -19.95 7.32 2.08
N LEU A 102 -19.85 6.38 1.12
CA LEU A 102 -18.97 5.24 1.23
C LEU A 102 -17.49 5.69 1.32
N VAL A 103 -17.07 6.67 0.54
CA VAL A 103 -15.70 7.24 0.62
C VAL A 103 -15.46 7.85 2.01
N GLU A 104 -16.40 8.59 2.57
CA GLU A 104 -16.29 9.18 3.91
C GLU A 104 -16.16 8.09 5.00
N ILE A 105 -16.98 7.03 4.92
CA ILE A 105 -16.90 5.87 5.82
C ILE A 105 -15.52 5.23 5.73
N ILE A 106 -15.01 4.98 4.51
CA ILE A 106 -13.68 4.41 4.28
C ILE A 106 -12.59 5.32 4.87
N GLN A 107 -12.63 6.61 4.58
CA GLN A 107 -11.66 7.58 5.10
C GLN A 107 -11.62 7.57 6.64
N LYS A 108 -12.79 7.58 7.28
CA LYS A 108 -12.90 7.53 8.73
C LYS A 108 -12.33 6.23 9.30
N LYS A 109 -12.81 5.07 8.80
CA LYS A 109 -12.39 3.75 9.32
C LYS A 109 -10.89 3.50 9.10
N VAL A 110 -10.32 3.89 7.93
CA VAL A 110 -8.87 3.76 7.65
C VAL A 110 -8.04 4.68 8.55
N ARG A 111 -8.48 5.92 8.77
CA ARG A 111 -7.80 6.83 9.70
C ARG A 111 -7.82 6.28 11.12
N ASP A 112 -8.97 5.80 11.58
CA ASP A 112 -9.14 5.31 12.95
C ASP A 112 -8.33 4.02 13.19
N THR A 113 -8.24 3.13 12.20
CA THR A 113 -7.52 1.84 12.32
C THR A 113 -6.02 1.96 12.04
N PHE A 114 -5.62 2.63 10.95
CA PHE A 114 -4.23 2.65 10.50
C PHE A 114 -3.51 4.00 10.73
N ASN A 115 -4.21 5.00 11.24
CA ASN A 115 -3.70 6.38 11.37
C ASN A 115 -3.24 7.00 10.03
N ILE A 116 -3.90 6.63 8.94
CA ILE A 116 -3.61 7.14 7.59
C ILE A 116 -4.67 8.18 7.23
N ASN A 117 -4.20 9.34 6.76
CA ASN A 117 -5.08 10.41 6.31
C ASN A 117 -5.34 10.27 4.80
N LEU A 118 -6.54 9.86 4.42
CA LEU A 118 -6.99 9.78 3.03
C LEU A 118 -7.63 11.09 2.53
N ASN A 119 -7.56 12.18 3.30
CA ASN A 119 -8.16 13.47 2.96
C ASN A 119 -7.24 14.29 2.03
N ASN A 120 -7.08 13.81 0.80
CA ASN A 120 -6.41 14.50 -0.29
C ASN A 120 -7.41 14.69 -1.42
N HIS A 121 -7.54 15.91 -1.97
CA HIS A 121 -8.54 16.26 -2.96
C HIS A 121 -8.49 15.39 -4.22
N ASP A 122 -7.30 15.23 -4.80
CA ASP A 122 -7.11 14.46 -6.03
C ASP A 122 -7.34 12.95 -5.78
N PHE A 123 -6.91 12.47 -4.62
CA PHE A 123 -7.19 11.08 -4.20
C PHE A 123 -8.69 10.83 -4.08
N ILE A 124 -9.45 11.70 -3.41
CA ILE A 124 -10.89 11.53 -3.20
C ILE A 124 -11.61 11.40 -4.53
N ILE A 125 -11.32 12.29 -5.49
CA ILE A 125 -11.96 12.27 -6.81
C ILE A 125 -11.65 10.96 -7.54
N ARG A 126 -10.37 10.59 -7.65
CA ARG A 126 -9.93 9.39 -8.37
C ARG A 126 -10.48 8.13 -7.70
N PHE A 127 -10.45 8.08 -6.38
CA PHE A 127 -10.92 6.93 -5.62
C PHE A 127 -12.44 6.75 -5.68
N ALA A 128 -13.22 7.83 -5.59
CA ALA A 128 -14.67 7.79 -5.72
C ALA A 128 -15.11 7.30 -7.12
N LEU A 129 -14.46 7.79 -8.17
CA LEU A 129 -14.69 7.31 -9.54
C LEU A 129 -14.33 5.82 -9.69
N HIS A 130 -13.20 5.40 -9.12
CA HIS A 130 -12.82 3.99 -9.11
C HIS A 130 -13.85 3.13 -8.38
N LEU A 131 -14.26 3.51 -7.17
CA LEU A 131 -15.28 2.78 -6.40
C LEU A 131 -16.60 2.63 -7.15
N ARG A 132 -17.09 3.72 -7.75
CA ARG A 132 -18.30 3.66 -8.58
C ARG A 132 -18.16 2.62 -9.68
N ASN A 133 -17.07 2.67 -10.44
CA ASN A 133 -16.84 1.73 -11.54
C ASN A 133 -16.66 0.29 -11.04
N MET A 134 -15.98 0.10 -9.93
CA MET A 134 -15.82 -1.20 -9.27
C MET A 134 -17.17 -1.77 -8.85
N LEU A 135 -18.04 -0.99 -8.18
CA LEU A 135 -19.36 -1.45 -7.75
C LEU A 135 -20.24 -1.82 -8.95
N ILE A 136 -20.23 -1.01 -10.03
CA ILE A 136 -20.93 -1.34 -11.27
C ILE A 136 -20.45 -2.70 -11.85
N ARG A 137 -19.14 -2.96 -11.86
CA ARG A 137 -18.60 -4.26 -12.30
C ARG A 137 -19.08 -5.40 -11.41
N MET A 138 -19.01 -5.20 -10.10
CA MET A 138 -19.42 -6.22 -9.12
C MET A 138 -20.92 -6.54 -9.21
N GLU A 139 -21.78 -5.52 -9.39
CA GLU A 139 -23.23 -5.68 -9.58
C GLU A 139 -23.58 -6.45 -10.85
N ASN A 140 -22.74 -6.37 -11.88
CA ASN A 140 -22.97 -7.00 -13.17
C ASN A 140 -22.09 -8.24 -13.42
N ASP A 141 -21.41 -8.77 -12.37
CA ASP A 141 -20.50 -9.91 -12.46
C ASP A 141 -19.39 -9.75 -13.52
N ILE A 142 -18.97 -8.51 -13.81
CA ILE A 142 -17.89 -8.19 -14.75
C ILE A 142 -16.55 -8.32 -14.05
N SER A 143 -15.75 -9.30 -14.47
CA SER A 143 -14.39 -9.47 -13.95
C SER A 143 -13.38 -8.56 -14.67
N LEU A 144 -12.63 -7.77 -13.92
CA LEU A 144 -11.50 -6.99 -14.42
C LEU A 144 -10.19 -7.55 -13.85
N ARG A 145 -9.44 -8.28 -14.67
CA ARG A 145 -8.19 -8.90 -14.23
C ARG A 145 -7.07 -7.87 -14.09
N ASN A 146 -6.32 -7.95 -12.97
CA ASN A 146 -5.13 -7.14 -12.76
C ASN A 146 -3.85 -7.99 -12.90
N PRO A 147 -3.04 -7.82 -13.96
CA PRO A 147 -1.82 -8.60 -14.13
C PRO A 147 -0.72 -8.25 -13.12
N GLN A 148 -0.86 -7.14 -12.40
CA GLN A 148 0.08 -6.72 -11.36
C GLN A 148 -0.33 -7.21 -9.96
N LEU A 149 -1.45 -7.94 -9.83
CA LEU A 149 -1.96 -8.42 -8.54
C LEU A 149 -0.86 -9.04 -7.67
N LEU A 150 -0.17 -10.07 -8.18
CA LEU A 150 0.88 -10.76 -7.42
C LEU A 150 2.07 -9.87 -7.11
N SER A 151 2.44 -8.99 -8.02
CA SER A 151 3.50 -8.02 -7.81
C SER A 151 3.14 -7.04 -6.70
N ILE A 152 1.93 -6.46 -6.75
CA ILE A 152 1.43 -5.52 -5.73
C ILE A 152 1.36 -6.20 -4.37
N LYS A 153 0.74 -7.39 -4.30
CA LYS A 153 0.57 -8.15 -3.07
C LYS A 153 1.91 -8.47 -2.41
N ASN A 154 2.91 -8.90 -3.17
CA ASN A 154 4.20 -9.32 -2.65
C ASN A 154 5.19 -8.17 -2.39
N THR A 155 5.11 -7.09 -3.17
CA THR A 155 6.03 -5.94 -3.02
C THR A 155 5.53 -4.93 -1.99
N TYR A 156 4.19 -4.80 -1.85
CA TYR A 156 3.56 -3.82 -0.96
C TYR A 156 2.53 -4.46 -0.01
N PRO A 157 2.94 -5.44 0.84
CA PRO A 157 2.02 -6.19 1.71
C PRO A 157 1.17 -5.30 2.61
N TYR A 158 1.74 -4.22 3.16
CA TYR A 158 1.03 -3.27 4.01
C TYR A 158 -0.09 -2.53 3.26
N ILE A 159 0.20 -2.02 2.07
CA ILE A 159 -0.78 -1.32 1.23
C ILE A 159 -1.88 -2.29 0.79
N TYR A 160 -1.50 -3.51 0.44
CA TYR A 160 -2.45 -4.55 0.07
C TYR A 160 -3.38 -4.91 1.25
N ASP A 161 -2.85 -4.99 2.47
CA ASP A 161 -3.65 -5.27 3.67
C ASP A 161 -4.66 -4.17 4.00
N ILE A 162 -4.28 -2.90 3.89
CA ILE A 162 -5.21 -1.78 3.99
C ILE A 162 -6.34 -1.93 2.95
N SER A 163 -6.02 -2.40 1.75
CA SER A 163 -7.00 -2.59 0.67
C SER A 163 -7.94 -3.76 0.95
N VAL A 164 -7.46 -4.81 1.60
CA VAL A 164 -8.29 -5.91 2.14
C VAL A 164 -9.27 -5.39 3.20
N PHE A 165 -8.80 -4.52 4.09
CA PHE A 165 -9.65 -3.87 5.09
C PHE A 165 -10.73 -2.98 4.43
N ILE A 166 -10.37 -2.21 3.39
CA ILE A 166 -11.34 -1.41 2.61
C ILE A 166 -12.36 -2.31 1.90
N ALA A 167 -11.92 -3.41 1.30
CA ALA A 167 -12.80 -4.39 0.68
C ALA A 167 -13.81 -4.99 1.68
N ASN A 168 -13.38 -5.24 2.92
CA ASN A 168 -14.29 -5.66 3.98
C ASN A 168 -15.32 -4.57 4.33
N ILE A 169 -14.93 -3.29 4.36
CA ILE A 169 -15.87 -2.18 4.56
C ILE A 169 -16.92 -2.18 3.44
N ILE A 170 -16.50 -2.32 2.18
CA ILE A 170 -17.39 -2.38 1.03
C ILE A 170 -18.35 -3.55 1.15
N THR A 171 -17.88 -4.73 1.57
CA THR A 171 -18.72 -5.89 1.81
C THR A 171 -19.76 -5.63 2.91
N GLN A 172 -19.38 -4.95 4.00
CA GLN A 172 -20.29 -4.61 5.09
C GLN A 172 -21.36 -3.59 4.67
N GLU A 173 -20.97 -2.57 3.89
CA GLU A 173 -21.88 -1.48 3.52
C GLU A 173 -22.76 -1.82 2.29
N LYS A 174 -22.27 -2.66 1.36
CA LYS A 174 -22.91 -2.96 0.09
C LYS A 174 -23.33 -4.43 -0.08
N GLY A 175 -22.91 -5.34 0.80
CA GLY A 175 -23.18 -6.76 0.69
C GLY A 175 -22.42 -7.48 -0.44
N MET A 176 -21.50 -6.81 -1.12
CA MET A 176 -20.75 -7.33 -2.27
C MET A 176 -19.33 -7.70 -1.87
N VAL A 177 -18.83 -8.87 -2.31
CA VAL A 177 -17.49 -9.36 -2.03
C VAL A 177 -16.55 -8.99 -3.18
N ALA A 178 -15.53 -8.19 -2.90
CA ALA A 178 -14.53 -7.81 -3.88
C ALA A 178 -13.58 -8.98 -4.18
N SER A 179 -13.25 -9.18 -5.46
CA SER A 179 -12.22 -10.13 -5.88
C SER A 179 -10.81 -9.64 -5.51
N GLU A 180 -9.82 -10.54 -5.50
CA GLU A 180 -8.42 -10.14 -5.27
C GLU A 180 -7.91 -9.14 -6.33
N ASP A 181 -8.40 -9.23 -7.56
CA ASP A 181 -8.11 -8.25 -8.62
C ASP A 181 -8.61 -6.86 -8.24
N GLU A 182 -9.86 -6.72 -7.78
CA GLU A 182 -10.42 -5.44 -7.33
C GLU A 182 -9.70 -4.90 -6.08
N ILE A 183 -9.35 -5.76 -5.14
CA ILE A 183 -8.52 -5.39 -3.98
C ILE A 183 -7.18 -4.82 -4.43
N SER A 184 -6.56 -5.41 -5.45
CA SER A 184 -5.28 -4.93 -5.97
C SER A 184 -5.39 -3.58 -6.69
N TYR A 185 -6.53 -3.26 -7.31
CA TYR A 185 -6.79 -1.93 -7.86
C TYR A 185 -6.99 -0.88 -6.76
N ILE A 186 -7.70 -1.22 -5.67
CA ILE A 186 -7.76 -0.37 -4.47
C ILE A 186 -6.33 -0.10 -3.96
N ALA A 187 -5.47 -1.12 -3.93
CA ALA A 187 -4.09 -0.99 -3.47
C ALA A 187 -3.27 0.00 -4.32
N ILE A 188 -3.49 0.08 -5.61
CA ILE A 188 -2.83 1.09 -6.46
C ILE A 188 -3.21 2.50 -6.02
N HIS A 189 -4.49 2.78 -5.80
CA HIS A 189 -4.95 4.12 -5.38
C HIS A 189 -4.40 4.49 -3.99
N ILE A 190 -4.50 3.57 -3.03
CA ILE A 190 -4.00 3.79 -1.66
C ILE A 190 -2.47 3.93 -1.65
N GLY A 191 -1.76 3.11 -2.43
CA GLY A 191 -0.31 3.11 -2.53
C GLY A 191 0.25 4.43 -3.02
N MET A 192 -0.35 5.00 -4.08
CA MET A 192 0.08 6.31 -4.59
C MET A 192 0.00 7.40 -3.52
N LEU A 193 -1.10 7.45 -2.76
CA LEU A 193 -1.26 8.43 -1.70
C LEU A 193 -0.30 8.21 -0.52
N ILE A 194 -0.09 6.95 -0.11
CA ILE A 194 0.83 6.61 0.99
C ILE A 194 2.27 6.96 0.60
N GLU A 195 2.70 6.67 -0.61
CA GLU A 195 4.03 7.01 -1.09
C GLU A 195 4.25 8.53 -1.15
N GLU A 196 3.25 9.30 -1.60
CA GLU A 196 3.31 10.77 -1.54
C GLU A 196 3.46 11.27 -0.10
N GLN A 197 2.69 10.74 0.85
CA GLN A 197 2.77 11.11 2.26
C GLN A 197 4.09 10.67 2.89
N LYS A 198 4.58 9.48 2.55
CA LYS A 198 5.86 8.94 3.02
C LYS A 198 7.01 9.83 2.55
N ALA A 199 7.04 10.18 1.27
CA ALA A 199 8.03 11.10 0.72
C ALA A 199 8.07 12.45 1.44
N LEU A 200 6.95 12.94 1.98
CA LEU A 200 6.90 14.16 2.78
C LEU A 200 7.41 13.95 4.22
N LEU A 201 7.11 12.79 4.83
CA LEU A 201 7.48 12.48 6.23
C LEU A 201 8.94 12.05 6.38
N GLU A 202 9.51 11.42 5.36
CA GLU A 202 10.89 10.93 5.34
C GLU A 202 11.92 12.02 5.00
N LYS A 203 11.47 13.20 4.58
CA LYS A 203 12.38 14.31 4.34
C LYS A 203 13.20 14.62 5.59
N VAL A 204 14.52 14.72 5.40
CA VAL A 204 15.44 15.10 6.46
C VAL A 204 15.31 16.59 6.74
N LYS A 205 15.09 16.97 7.99
CA LYS A 205 14.98 18.35 8.42
C LYS A 205 16.38 18.96 8.55
N VAL A 206 16.68 19.94 7.74
CA VAL A 206 18.01 20.55 7.63
C VAL A 206 17.99 22.00 8.08
N VAL A 207 18.96 22.37 8.91
CA VAL A 207 19.30 23.78 9.17
C VAL A 207 20.52 24.16 8.33
N ILE A 208 20.43 25.27 7.61
CA ILE A 208 21.57 25.83 6.86
C ILE A 208 22.21 26.95 7.66
N LEU A 209 23.47 26.75 8.05
CA LEU A 209 24.30 27.78 8.66
C LEU A 209 25.15 28.45 7.56
N CYS A 210 24.77 29.66 7.18
CA CYS A 210 25.45 30.41 6.14
C CYS A 210 25.45 31.91 6.48
N PRO A 211 26.61 32.50 6.84
CA PRO A 211 26.72 33.94 6.99
C PRO A 211 26.25 34.68 5.74
N ASN A 212 25.56 35.77 5.93
CA ASN A 212 24.98 36.53 4.82
C ASN A 212 26.04 37.44 4.16
N TYR A 213 26.68 36.92 3.09
CA TYR A 213 27.59 37.66 2.25
C TYR A 213 26.96 37.90 0.86
N TYR A 214 26.63 39.16 0.53
CA TYR A 214 26.24 39.59 -0.83
C TYR A 214 25.22 38.69 -1.53
N SER A 215 24.12 38.39 -0.88
CA SER A 215 23.06 37.50 -1.41
C SER A 215 23.51 36.06 -1.78
N SER A 216 24.72 35.65 -1.40
CA SER A 216 25.21 34.28 -1.64
C SER A 216 24.34 33.22 -0.92
N GLN A 217 23.86 33.56 0.28
CA GLN A 217 22.98 32.73 1.09
C GLN A 217 21.70 32.32 0.30
N LEU A 218 21.00 33.27 -0.31
CA LEU A 218 19.79 33.00 -1.08
C LEU A 218 20.07 32.11 -2.29
N LYS A 219 21.21 32.29 -2.97
CA LYS A 219 21.62 31.45 -4.10
C LYS A 219 21.93 30.03 -3.66
N LEU A 220 22.62 29.86 -2.54
CA LEU A 220 22.92 28.55 -1.95
C LEU A 220 21.66 27.82 -1.56
N VAL A 221 20.77 28.47 -0.82
CA VAL A 221 19.48 27.90 -0.39
C VAL A 221 18.62 27.46 -1.57
N LYS A 222 18.48 28.31 -2.59
CA LYS A 222 17.74 27.93 -3.82
C LYS A 222 18.37 26.73 -4.52
N ARG A 223 19.70 26.63 -4.54
CA ARG A 223 20.38 25.50 -5.19
C ARG A 223 20.22 24.21 -4.40
N ILE A 224 20.35 24.27 -3.07
CA ILE A 224 20.08 23.10 -2.20
C ILE A 224 18.63 22.65 -2.36
N HIS A 225 17.68 23.57 -2.31
CA HIS A 225 16.26 23.28 -2.51
C HIS A 225 16.01 22.63 -3.88
N ALA A 226 16.55 23.20 -4.96
CA ALA A 226 16.34 22.65 -6.31
C ALA A 226 16.90 21.23 -6.50
N ILE A 227 17.95 20.85 -5.77
CA ILE A 227 18.57 19.52 -5.87
C ILE A 227 17.92 18.52 -4.92
N PHE A 228 17.53 18.95 -3.71
CA PHE A 228 17.09 18.08 -2.63
C PHE A 228 15.62 18.28 -2.23
N ASP A 229 14.79 18.92 -3.05
CA ASP A 229 13.38 19.21 -2.74
C ASP A 229 12.59 17.98 -2.30
N ASN A 230 12.90 16.82 -2.90
CA ASN A 230 12.25 15.55 -2.56
C ASN A 230 12.80 14.88 -1.30
N SER A 231 14.01 15.25 -0.84
CA SER A 231 14.71 14.54 0.25
C SER A 231 14.88 15.39 1.52
N VAL A 232 14.71 16.72 1.44
CA VAL A 232 15.04 17.64 2.52
C VAL A 232 13.91 18.64 2.78
N ILE A 233 13.67 18.95 4.05
CA ILE A 233 12.88 20.10 4.50
C ILE A 233 13.83 21.11 5.15
N LEU A 234 13.81 22.34 4.69
CA LEU A 234 14.55 23.42 5.32
C LEU A 234 13.83 23.88 6.59
N SER A 235 14.35 23.49 7.76
CA SER A 235 13.81 23.88 9.07
C SER A 235 14.26 25.25 9.53
N GLY A 236 15.37 25.75 8.99
CA GLY A 236 15.87 27.07 9.32
C GLY A 236 17.09 27.48 8.48
N ILE A 237 17.27 28.79 8.36
CA ILE A 237 18.45 29.38 7.76
C ILE A 237 19.00 30.35 8.82
N ILE A 238 20.20 30.09 9.30
CA ILE A 238 20.85 30.86 10.36
C ILE A 238 22.19 31.47 9.86
N THR A 239 22.59 32.56 10.47
CA THR A 239 23.79 33.30 10.08
C THR A 239 24.95 33.09 11.06
N SER A 240 24.62 32.65 12.27
CA SER A 240 25.56 32.41 13.37
C SER A 240 25.22 31.08 14.07
N GLN A 241 26.25 30.45 14.63
CA GLN A 241 26.13 29.23 15.39
C GLN A 241 25.25 29.37 16.64
N ASP A 242 25.22 30.54 17.26
CA ASP A 242 24.46 30.82 18.47
C ASP A 242 22.95 30.74 18.23
N GLU A 243 22.53 30.87 16.99
CA GLU A 243 21.11 30.71 16.58
C GLU A 243 20.64 29.24 16.54
N LEU A 244 21.58 28.27 16.60
CA LEU A 244 21.23 26.83 16.58
C LEU A 244 20.35 26.42 17.77
N ASP A 245 20.56 27.01 18.92
CA ASP A 245 19.81 26.73 20.15
C ASP A 245 18.31 27.14 20.00
N ASN A 246 18.04 28.07 19.10
CA ASN A 246 16.66 28.50 18.77
C ASN A 246 15.97 27.59 17.71
N CYS A 247 16.72 26.72 17.06
CA CYS A 247 16.20 25.77 16.07
C CYS A 247 15.77 24.48 16.77
N LEU A 248 14.49 24.37 17.12
CA LEU A 248 13.98 23.29 17.97
C LEU A 248 13.88 21.92 17.27
N ASP A 249 13.70 21.89 15.95
CA ASP A 249 13.37 20.64 15.22
C ASP A 249 14.15 20.55 13.89
N TYR A 250 15.32 19.92 13.96
CA TYR A 250 16.15 19.58 12.80
C TYR A 250 16.90 18.27 13.04
N ASP A 251 17.33 17.62 11.95
CA ASP A 251 18.07 16.35 11.99
C ASP A 251 19.56 16.53 11.76
N CYS A 252 19.92 17.41 10.84
CA CYS A 252 21.31 17.70 10.50
C CYS A 252 21.53 19.16 10.11
N ILE A 253 22.81 19.54 10.01
CA ILE A 253 23.25 20.91 9.71
C ILE A 253 24.11 20.89 8.45
N ILE A 254 23.80 21.77 7.50
CA ILE A 254 24.69 22.12 6.38
C ILE A 254 25.28 23.49 6.65
N SER A 255 26.62 23.58 6.74
CA SER A 255 27.31 24.83 7.07
C SER A 255 28.30 25.23 6.00
N THR A 256 28.42 26.53 5.73
CA THR A 256 29.50 27.09 4.90
C THR A 256 30.71 27.54 5.71
N VAL A 257 30.61 27.47 7.03
CA VAL A 257 31.67 27.85 7.97
C VAL A 257 31.94 26.75 8.99
N PRO A 258 33.13 26.66 9.57
CA PRO A 258 33.40 25.69 10.63
C PRO A 258 32.50 25.88 11.83
N ILE A 259 31.96 24.81 12.39
CA ILE A 259 31.14 24.79 13.61
C ILE A 259 32.03 24.33 14.77
N LYS A 260 32.12 25.11 15.84
CA LYS A 260 32.89 24.77 17.04
C LYS A 260 32.21 25.33 18.30
N PRO A 261 31.98 24.52 19.39
CA PRO A 261 32.22 23.07 19.45
C PRO A 261 31.34 22.30 18.48
N TYR A 262 31.74 21.07 18.13
CA TYR A 262 30.95 20.22 17.21
C TYR A 262 29.56 19.94 17.80
N PRO A 263 28.50 20.14 17.02
CA PRO A 263 27.13 19.83 17.46
C PRO A 263 26.96 18.32 17.65
N LYS A 264 26.02 17.94 18.51
CA LYS A 264 25.68 16.52 18.72
C LYS A 264 25.00 15.87 17.50
N LYS A 265 24.35 16.70 16.67
CA LYS A 265 23.66 16.23 15.46
C LYS A 265 24.63 16.16 14.28
N PRO A 266 24.35 15.27 13.30
CA PRO A 266 25.13 15.19 12.07
C PRO A 266 25.28 16.58 11.41
N HIS A 267 26.47 16.88 10.94
CA HIS A 267 26.72 18.16 10.29
C HIS A 267 27.79 18.01 9.22
N ILE A 268 27.69 18.83 8.20
CA ILE A 268 28.67 18.89 7.11
C ILE A 268 29.05 20.33 6.79
N GLN A 269 30.35 20.54 6.52
CA GLN A 269 30.84 21.80 6.01
C GLN A 269 30.98 21.72 4.49
N ILE A 270 30.25 22.57 3.79
CA ILE A 270 30.27 22.68 2.33
C ILE A 270 31.01 23.97 1.88
N SER A 271 31.40 24.01 0.61
CA SER A 271 31.91 25.24 0.01
C SER A 271 30.76 26.22 -0.25
N GLY A 272 31.06 27.52 -0.22
CA GLY A 272 30.07 28.55 -0.57
C GLY A 272 29.57 28.51 -2.00
N TYR A 273 30.22 27.74 -2.88
CA TYR A 273 29.82 27.53 -4.28
C TYR A 273 28.96 26.28 -4.51
N PHE A 274 28.82 25.42 -3.50
CA PHE A 274 28.06 24.17 -3.53
C PHE A 274 28.40 23.32 -4.76
N THR A 275 29.56 22.70 -4.74
CA THR A 275 30.13 21.90 -5.83
C THR A 275 29.50 20.49 -5.91
N ASN A 276 29.80 19.72 -6.98
CA ASN A 276 29.36 18.33 -7.08
C ASN A 276 29.92 17.43 -5.95
N LYS A 277 31.10 17.76 -5.40
CA LYS A 277 31.63 17.08 -4.23
C LYS A 277 30.74 17.33 -3.01
N ASP A 278 30.37 18.59 -2.76
CA ASP A 278 29.48 18.94 -1.65
C ASP A 278 28.11 18.24 -1.78
N ILE A 279 27.57 18.10 -3.00
CA ILE A 279 26.34 17.35 -3.26
C ILE A 279 26.48 15.89 -2.82
N GLY A 280 27.57 15.21 -3.21
CA GLY A 280 27.83 13.83 -2.82
C GLY A 280 27.94 13.64 -1.30
N GLU A 281 28.60 14.58 -0.62
CA GLU A 281 28.74 14.55 0.83
C GLU A 281 27.41 14.80 1.56
N VAL A 282 26.56 15.70 1.05
CA VAL A 282 25.20 15.94 1.58
C VAL A 282 24.32 14.70 1.37
N VAL A 283 24.37 14.04 0.21
CA VAL A 283 23.65 12.77 -0.03
C VAL A 283 24.06 11.75 1.01
N HIS A 284 25.35 11.54 1.21
CA HIS A 284 25.85 10.57 2.19
C HIS A 284 25.36 10.89 3.61
N MET A 285 25.39 12.16 4.03
CA MET A 285 24.87 12.56 5.34
C MET A 285 23.37 12.32 5.48
N ILE A 286 22.57 12.59 4.45
CA ILE A 286 21.13 12.31 4.44
C ILE A 286 20.88 10.81 4.59
N ASP A 287 21.63 9.97 3.86
CA ASP A 287 21.53 8.51 3.94
C ASP A 287 21.89 7.97 5.34
N GLU A 288 22.91 8.52 5.97
CA GLU A 288 23.29 8.16 7.34
C GLU A 288 22.20 8.56 8.35
N VAL A 289 21.65 9.77 8.24
CA VAL A 289 20.56 10.22 9.11
C VAL A 289 19.33 9.30 8.96
N ASN A 290 19.00 8.90 7.75
CA ASN A 290 17.88 8.00 7.49
C ASN A 290 18.14 6.59 8.05
N LYS A 291 19.36 6.06 7.90
CA LYS A 291 19.75 4.77 8.50
C LYS A 291 19.68 4.80 10.02
N ASP A 292 20.19 5.84 10.66
CA ASP A 292 20.15 5.99 12.13
C ASP A 292 18.72 6.13 12.64
N ARG A 293 17.84 6.83 11.92
CA ARG A 293 16.40 6.90 12.24
C ARG A 293 15.74 5.53 12.17
N ALA A 294 15.97 4.79 11.08
CA ALA A 294 15.43 3.45 10.88
C ALA A 294 15.92 2.51 11.99
N LYS A 295 17.22 2.49 12.25
CA LYS A 295 17.85 1.65 13.27
C LYS A 295 17.32 1.91 14.68
N THR A 296 17.30 3.17 15.11
CA THR A 296 16.82 3.56 16.45
C THR A 296 15.34 3.20 16.64
N THR A 297 14.54 3.34 15.59
CA THR A 297 13.11 3.00 15.60
C THR A 297 12.90 1.49 15.72
N LEU A 298 13.68 0.69 14.99
CA LEU A 298 13.53 -0.76 14.94
C LEU A 298 14.06 -1.43 16.22
N GLU A 299 15.29 -1.12 16.65
CA GLU A 299 15.91 -1.71 17.85
C GLU A 299 15.09 -1.45 19.12
N ASN A 300 14.60 -0.23 19.32
CA ASN A 300 13.85 0.13 20.51
C ASN A 300 12.43 -0.46 20.54
N LYS A 301 11.82 -0.69 19.36
CA LYS A 301 10.45 -1.18 19.26
C LYS A 301 10.37 -2.70 19.16
N LEU A 302 11.29 -3.34 18.40
CA LEU A 302 11.23 -4.79 18.17
C LEU A 302 11.57 -5.61 19.42
N LYS A 303 12.49 -5.17 20.28
CA LYS A 303 12.82 -5.89 21.54
C LYS A 303 11.62 -6.16 22.43
N TYR A 304 10.62 -5.28 22.42
CA TYR A 304 9.42 -5.41 23.26
C TYR A 304 8.31 -6.23 22.60
N LEU A 305 8.38 -6.43 21.27
CA LEU A 305 7.33 -7.10 20.51
C LEU A 305 7.54 -8.61 20.43
N PHE A 306 8.79 -9.05 20.48
CA PHE A 306 9.15 -10.45 20.37
C PHE A 306 9.34 -11.06 21.77
N ASN A 307 8.68 -12.19 22.01
CA ASN A 307 8.81 -12.94 23.25
C ASN A 307 9.33 -14.34 22.95
N LYS A 308 10.27 -14.82 23.76
CA LYS A 308 10.86 -16.16 23.65
C LYS A 308 9.81 -17.28 23.74
N ASP A 309 8.78 -17.09 24.53
CA ASP A 309 7.69 -18.06 24.73
C ASP A 309 6.75 -18.13 23.51
N LEU A 310 6.84 -17.17 22.57
CA LEU A 310 6.07 -17.10 21.33
C LEU A 310 6.92 -17.39 20.09
N PHE A 311 8.09 -18.03 20.26
CA PHE A 311 8.97 -18.45 19.18
C PHE A 311 8.92 -19.97 19.02
N PHE A 312 8.52 -20.45 17.85
CA PHE A 312 8.31 -21.86 17.54
C PHE A 312 9.18 -22.30 16.36
N TYR A 313 10.07 -23.25 16.57
CA TYR A 313 10.88 -23.85 15.52
C TYR A 313 10.33 -25.22 15.15
N ASN A 314 9.89 -25.38 13.90
CA ASN A 314 9.35 -26.59 13.33
C ASN A 314 8.27 -27.27 14.21
N PRO A 315 7.24 -26.50 14.65
CA PRO A 315 6.13 -27.06 15.44
C PRO A 315 5.30 -28.07 14.63
N PRO A 316 4.45 -28.89 15.28
CA PRO A 316 3.83 -30.07 14.67
C PRO A 316 2.61 -29.80 13.80
N PHE A 317 2.50 -28.61 13.18
CA PHE A 317 1.43 -28.29 12.24
C PHE A 317 1.97 -28.20 10.80
N GLN A 318 1.13 -28.48 9.80
CA GLN A 318 1.54 -28.59 8.39
C GLN A 318 0.72 -27.74 7.43
N ASN A 319 -0.33 -27.08 7.91
CA ASN A 319 -1.21 -26.26 7.11
C ASN A 319 -1.64 -24.99 7.87
N GLN A 320 -2.30 -24.08 7.15
CA GLN A 320 -2.79 -22.80 7.66
C GLN A 320 -3.69 -22.95 8.90
N ASN A 321 -4.67 -23.88 8.85
CA ASN A 321 -5.64 -24.03 9.93
C ASN A 321 -4.98 -24.48 11.21
N ASP A 322 -4.12 -25.50 11.14
CA ASP A 322 -3.39 -26.01 12.29
C ASP A 322 -2.47 -24.93 12.88
N ALA A 323 -1.84 -24.10 12.02
CA ALA A 323 -0.99 -22.99 12.44
C ALA A 323 -1.80 -21.92 13.19
N ILE A 324 -2.97 -21.53 12.64
CA ILE A 324 -3.86 -20.55 13.29
C ILE A 324 -4.36 -21.09 14.63
N GLU A 325 -4.80 -22.36 14.70
CA GLU A 325 -5.23 -22.98 15.95
C GLU A 325 -4.13 -22.99 17.02
N TYR A 326 -2.95 -23.46 16.65
CA TYR A 326 -1.82 -23.58 17.56
C TYR A 326 -1.35 -22.21 18.08
N MET A 327 -1.00 -21.30 17.16
CA MET A 327 -0.39 -20.02 17.53
C MET A 327 -1.38 -19.08 18.23
N SER A 328 -2.66 -19.09 17.85
CA SER A 328 -3.68 -18.29 18.54
C SER A 328 -3.97 -18.82 19.96
N LYS A 329 -3.86 -20.13 20.18
CA LYS A 329 -3.95 -20.72 21.51
C LYS A 329 -2.79 -20.27 22.41
N GLU A 330 -1.56 -20.29 21.91
CA GLU A 330 -0.38 -19.84 22.67
C GLU A 330 -0.50 -18.34 23.03
N LEU A 331 -1.00 -17.51 22.11
CA LEU A 331 -1.29 -16.09 22.41
C LEU A 331 -2.42 -15.91 23.44
N LEU A 332 -3.44 -16.76 23.43
CA LEU A 332 -4.53 -16.75 24.39
C LEU A 332 -4.04 -17.19 25.77
N ASP A 333 -3.30 -18.30 25.86
CA ASP A 333 -2.77 -18.85 27.10
C ASP A 333 -1.75 -17.87 27.73
N GLY A 334 -1.00 -17.13 26.90
CA GLY A 334 -0.12 -16.04 27.34
C GLY A 334 -0.85 -14.75 27.75
N GLY A 335 -2.18 -14.68 27.57
CA GLY A 335 -2.99 -13.52 27.97
C GLY A 335 -2.92 -12.31 27.02
N TYR A 336 -2.31 -12.44 25.84
CA TYR A 336 -2.16 -11.35 24.85
C TYR A 336 -3.46 -11.03 24.12
N VAL A 337 -4.34 -12.02 23.92
CA VAL A 337 -5.58 -11.92 23.16
C VAL A 337 -6.77 -12.47 23.96
N ASP A 338 -7.97 -12.33 23.43
CA ASP A 338 -9.18 -12.95 23.94
C ASP A 338 -9.59 -14.17 23.11
N VAL A 339 -10.67 -14.85 23.55
CA VAL A 339 -11.18 -16.07 22.91
C VAL A 339 -11.70 -15.83 21.48
N THR A 340 -12.01 -14.59 21.10
CA THR A 340 -12.56 -14.23 19.77
C THR A 340 -11.46 -13.99 18.72
N PHE A 341 -10.20 -13.90 19.15
CA PHE A 341 -9.07 -13.57 18.30
C PHE A 341 -8.94 -14.54 17.12
N LYS A 342 -9.03 -15.83 17.37
CA LYS A 342 -8.96 -16.87 16.36
C LYS A 342 -10.03 -16.72 15.27
N ASP A 343 -11.27 -16.47 15.66
CA ASP A 343 -12.37 -16.29 14.71
C ASP A 343 -12.18 -15.03 13.87
N LYS A 344 -11.57 -13.98 14.43
CA LYS A 344 -11.20 -12.76 13.71
C LYS A 344 -10.09 -13.02 12.69
N LEU A 345 -9.10 -13.87 13.02
CA LEU A 345 -8.07 -14.32 12.06
C LEU A 345 -8.72 -15.03 10.86
N TYR A 346 -9.60 -16.00 11.10
CA TYR A 346 -10.28 -16.71 10.02
C TYR A 346 -11.13 -15.78 9.14
N LYS A 347 -11.82 -14.82 9.72
CA LYS A 347 -12.55 -13.78 8.96
C LYS A 347 -11.64 -12.97 8.06
N ARG A 348 -10.44 -12.60 8.54
CA ARG A 348 -9.44 -11.87 7.74
C ARG A 348 -8.90 -12.74 6.60
N GLU A 349 -8.54 -13.99 6.88
CA GLU A 349 -8.02 -14.93 5.90
C GLU A 349 -9.04 -15.28 4.81
N ALA A 350 -10.33 -15.29 5.14
CA ALA A 350 -11.41 -15.60 4.19
C ALA A 350 -11.56 -14.51 3.09
N ILE A 351 -11.11 -13.28 3.32
CA ILE A 351 -11.18 -12.19 2.33
C ILE A 351 -10.04 -12.32 1.32
N SER A 352 -8.83 -12.51 1.80
CA SER A 352 -7.62 -12.73 1.02
C SER A 352 -6.56 -13.36 1.89
N SER A 353 -5.78 -14.30 1.36
CA SER A 353 -4.70 -14.93 2.09
C SER A 353 -3.64 -13.93 2.54
N SER A 354 -3.22 -14.03 3.80
CA SER A 354 -2.10 -13.24 4.37
C SER A 354 -0.72 -13.81 4.01
N ALA A 355 -0.62 -14.76 3.09
CA ALA A 355 0.63 -15.27 2.58
C ALA A 355 1.19 -14.33 1.49
N TYR A 356 2.45 -13.95 1.69
CA TYR A 356 3.25 -13.11 0.80
C TYR A 356 4.51 -13.89 0.42
N THR A 357 4.52 -14.48 -0.77
CA THR A 357 5.57 -15.42 -1.20
C THR A 357 5.75 -16.62 -0.23
N ASN A 358 6.77 -16.60 0.61
CA ASN A 358 7.15 -17.65 1.56
C ASN A 358 6.99 -17.26 3.04
N ILE A 359 6.35 -16.11 3.30
CA ILE A 359 6.03 -15.60 4.64
C ILE A 359 4.53 -15.40 4.75
N ALA A 360 3.94 -15.75 5.91
CA ALA A 360 2.56 -15.38 6.25
C ALA A 360 2.53 -14.39 7.41
N ILE A 361 1.59 -13.44 7.36
CA ILE A 361 1.38 -12.44 8.41
C ILE A 361 -0.09 -12.49 8.85
N PRO A 362 -0.57 -13.56 9.49
CA PRO A 362 -1.93 -13.64 9.97
C PRO A 362 -2.19 -12.64 11.11
N HIS A 363 -3.26 -11.87 10.98
CA HIS A 363 -3.69 -10.86 11.96
C HIS A 363 -5.18 -10.57 11.77
N PRO A 364 -5.91 -10.08 12.78
CA PRO A 364 -7.28 -9.61 12.64
C PRO A 364 -7.39 -8.34 11.78
N LEU A 365 -8.55 -8.09 11.18
CA LEU A 365 -8.84 -6.82 10.47
C LEU A 365 -8.77 -5.60 11.40
N GLU A 366 -9.13 -5.78 12.67
CA GLU A 366 -9.14 -4.73 13.68
C GLU A 366 -8.07 -5.01 14.73
N MET A 367 -7.39 -3.97 15.20
CA MET A 367 -6.40 -4.06 16.26
C MET A 367 -7.12 -4.12 17.62
N CYS A 368 -7.42 -5.34 18.06
CA CYS A 368 -8.28 -5.59 19.24
C CYS A 368 -7.63 -6.48 20.31
N SER A 369 -6.30 -6.63 20.29
CA SER A 369 -5.58 -7.44 21.25
C SER A 369 -5.45 -6.75 22.60
N LYS A 370 -5.32 -7.52 23.69
CA LYS A 370 -5.13 -6.98 25.04
C LYS A 370 -3.74 -6.40 25.23
N SER A 371 -2.75 -7.02 24.59
CA SER A 371 -1.35 -6.59 24.59
C SER A 371 -0.74 -6.87 23.23
N THR A 372 0.20 -6.02 22.79
CA THR A 372 0.92 -6.22 21.54
C THR A 372 1.97 -7.31 21.69
N ALA A 373 1.91 -8.31 20.81
CA ALA A 373 2.87 -9.40 20.73
C ALA A 373 2.94 -9.94 19.28
N ILE A 374 4.08 -10.52 18.94
CA ILE A 374 4.28 -11.23 17.69
C ILE A 374 4.67 -12.67 18.00
N ALA A 375 3.84 -13.62 17.58
CA ALA A 375 4.19 -15.03 17.61
C ALA A 375 4.88 -15.40 16.28
N ILE A 376 6.02 -16.08 16.39
CA ILE A 376 6.87 -16.45 15.25
C ILE A 376 6.92 -17.96 15.12
N SER A 377 6.73 -18.45 13.91
CA SER A 377 6.95 -19.86 13.62
C SER A 377 7.85 -20.02 12.39
N ILE A 378 8.87 -20.87 12.50
CA ILE A 378 9.80 -21.19 11.42
C ILE A 378 9.63 -22.64 11.01
N HIS A 379 9.38 -22.87 9.73
CA HIS A 379 9.22 -24.18 9.09
C HIS A 379 10.24 -24.35 7.97
N PRO A 380 11.38 -25.03 8.17
CA PRO A 380 12.41 -25.18 7.15
C PRO A 380 11.93 -25.90 5.87
N LYS A 381 10.92 -26.77 6.00
CA LYS A 381 10.31 -27.46 4.85
C LYS A 381 9.14 -26.69 4.24
N GLY A 382 8.68 -25.64 4.90
CA GLY A 382 7.46 -24.93 4.58
C GLY A 382 6.19 -25.72 4.89
N ILE A 383 5.08 -25.01 5.09
CA ILE A 383 3.74 -25.57 5.24
C ILE A 383 2.82 -25.05 4.14
N ASP A 384 1.70 -25.70 3.93
CA ASP A 384 0.66 -25.21 3.01
C ASP A 384 -0.16 -24.11 3.66
N TRP A 385 -0.17 -22.93 3.02
CA TRP A 385 -0.97 -21.79 3.42
C TRP A 385 -1.92 -21.42 2.28
N ASN A 386 -3.03 -22.13 2.22
CA ASN A 386 -4.05 -21.97 1.16
C ASN A 386 -3.43 -21.98 -0.25
N GLY A 387 -2.64 -23.02 -0.56
CA GLY A 387 -1.97 -23.20 -1.85
C GLY A 387 -0.63 -22.47 -2.00
N THR A 388 -0.23 -21.66 -1.02
CA THR A 388 1.09 -21.00 -0.99
C THR A 388 2.00 -21.70 0.02
N LYS A 389 3.24 -22.00 -0.37
CA LYS A 389 4.22 -22.61 0.52
C LYS A 389 4.86 -21.55 1.41
N VAL A 390 4.56 -21.57 2.71
CA VAL A 390 5.03 -20.61 3.71
C VAL A 390 6.06 -21.27 4.63
N SER A 391 7.18 -20.60 4.87
CA SER A 391 8.27 -21.08 5.73
C SER A 391 8.44 -20.28 7.03
N ILE A 392 8.02 -19.03 7.06
CA ILE A 392 8.03 -18.20 8.28
C ILE A 392 6.63 -17.59 8.47
N ILE A 393 6.14 -17.63 9.69
CA ILE A 393 4.84 -17.05 10.05
C ILE A 393 5.07 -16.01 11.15
N PHE A 394 4.53 -14.81 10.93
CA PHE A 394 4.46 -13.74 11.93
C PHE A 394 2.99 -13.51 12.28
N MET A 395 2.48 -14.14 13.34
CA MET A 395 1.11 -13.90 13.79
C MET A 395 1.09 -12.66 14.68
N LEU A 396 0.32 -11.64 14.27
CA LEU A 396 0.31 -10.34 14.92
C LEU A 396 -0.89 -10.20 15.85
N ALA A 397 -0.61 -9.99 17.14
CA ALA A 397 -1.56 -9.52 18.12
C ALA A 397 -1.22 -8.06 18.43
N ILE A 398 -2.00 -7.10 17.91
CA ILE A 398 -1.72 -5.67 18.06
C ILE A 398 -2.82 -5.00 18.86
N LYS A 399 -2.40 -4.24 19.89
CA LYS A 399 -3.27 -3.38 20.68
C LYS A 399 -3.56 -2.08 19.91
N GLU A 400 -4.74 -1.51 20.08
CA GLU A 400 -5.17 -0.32 19.34
C GLU A 400 -4.22 0.88 19.48
N GLU A 401 -3.66 1.10 20.67
CA GLU A 401 -2.72 2.18 20.93
C GLU A 401 -1.38 2.00 20.17
N ASP A 402 -1.05 0.76 19.80
CA ASP A 402 0.19 0.37 19.14
C ASP A 402 0.06 0.27 17.61
N ARG A 403 -1.00 0.81 17.01
CA ARG A 403 -1.30 0.72 15.58
C ARG A 403 -0.16 1.22 14.65
N ILE A 404 0.69 2.12 15.12
CA ILE A 404 1.87 2.57 14.38
C ILE A 404 2.89 1.42 14.22
N LEU A 405 2.98 0.52 15.21
CA LEU A 405 3.85 -0.65 15.14
C LEU A 405 3.43 -1.64 14.06
N PHE A 406 2.13 -1.74 13.77
CA PHE A 406 1.61 -2.59 12.71
C PHE A 406 2.26 -2.25 11.37
N ARG A 407 2.29 -0.96 11.00
CA ARG A 407 2.98 -0.51 9.79
C ARG A 407 4.46 -0.89 9.80
N ASN A 408 5.17 -0.62 10.90
CA ASN A 408 6.61 -0.90 11.00
C ASN A 408 6.92 -2.40 10.86
N ILE A 409 6.04 -3.27 11.39
CA ILE A 409 6.18 -4.73 11.26
C ILE A 409 6.01 -5.16 9.79
N PHE A 410 5.01 -4.63 9.09
CA PHE A 410 4.81 -4.92 7.68
C PHE A 410 5.96 -4.42 6.81
N GLU A 411 6.46 -3.21 7.04
CA GLU A 411 7.64 -2.67 6.35
C GLU A 411 8.86 -3.58 6.57
N PHE A 412 9.12 -3.97 7.82
CA PHE A 412 10.18 -4.91 8.16
C PHE A 412 10.03 -6.27 7.48
N VAL A 413 8.83 -6.87 7.52
CA VAL A 413 8.58 -8.17 6.86
C VAL A 413 8.73 -8.03 5.33
N THR A 414 8.34 -6.89 4.76
CA THR A 414 8.55 -6.60 3.33
C THR A 414 10.04 -6.64 2.97
N GLU A 415 10.91 -6.04 3.78
CA GLU A 415 12.36 -6.10 3.59
C GLU A 415 12.89 -7.53 3.63
N LEU A 416 12.35 -8.38 4.53
CA LEU A 416 12.69 -9.81 4.58
C LEU A 416 12.28 -10.55 3.30
N ILE A 417 11.08 -10.26 2.78
CA ILE A 417 10.57 -10.87 1.53
C ILE A 417 11.45 -10.50 0.34
N LEU A 418 11.91 -9.26 0.26
CA LEU A 418 12.70 -8.76 -0.85
C LEU A 418 14.17 -9.20 -0.79
N ASN A 419 14.67 -9.61 0.39
CA ASN A 419 16.06 -10.03 0.58
C ASN A 419 16.20 -11.54 0.78
N ASN A 420 16.23 -12.28 -0.31
CA ASN A 420 16.33 -13.75 -0.29
C ASN A 420 17.50 -14.28 0.56
N LYS A 421 18.67 -13.64 0.51
CA LYS A 421 19.84 -14.07 1.27
C LYS A 421 19.60 -13.98 2.78
N TYR A 422 18.92 -12.94 3.19
CA TYR A 422 18.60 -12.71 4.59
C TYR A 422 17.50 -13.64 5.08
N PHE A 423 16.49 -13.86 4.25
CA PHE A 423 15.44 -14.85 4.51
C PHE A 423 16.02 -16.25 4.75
N ASP A 424 16.96 -16.69 3.91
CA ASP A 424 17.63 -17.99 4.05
C ASP A 424 18.42 -18.10 5.38
N LEU A 425 19.04 -17.02 5.83
CA LEU A 425 19.71 -16.98 7.13
C LEU A 425 18.73 -17.13 8.28
N LEU A 426 17.60 -16.39 8.26
CA LEU A 426 16.55 -16.49 9.28
C LEU A 426 15.91 -17.88 9.33
N LEU A 427 15.69 -18.51 8.17
CA LEU A 427 15.13 -19.86 8.08
C LEU A 427 15.99 -20.92 8.77
N ASN A 428 17.28 -20.68 8.88
CA ASN A 428 18.24 -21.60 9.54
C ASN A 428 18.39 -21.35 11.05
N THR A 429 17.79 -20.29 11.61
CA THR A 429 17.81 -20.04 13.05
C THR A 429 16.92 -21.04 13.77
N LYS A 430 17.42 -21.66 14.84
CA LYS A 430 16.69 -22.68 15.60
C LYS A 430 16.23 -22.19 16.96
N THR A 431 16.84 -21.12 17.44
CA THR A 431 16.54 -20.55 18.75
C THR A 431 16.11 -19.10 18.62
N TYR A 432 15.35 -18.65 19.61
CA TYR A 432 14.94 -17.24 19.71
C TYR A 432 16.14 -16.29 19.73
N ASP A 433 17.18 -16.63 20.47
CA ASP A 433 18.37 -15.76 20.61
C ASP A 433 19.12 -15.61 19.30
N GLU A 434 19.27 -16.70 18.51
CA GLU A 434 19.84 -16.66 17.17
C GLU A 434 19.00 -15.81 16.23
N PHE A 435 17.66 -15.98 16.26
CA PHE A 435 16.73 -15.24 15.44
C PHE A 435 16.81 -13.74 15.72
N ILE A 436 16.71 -13.33 16.99
CA ILE A 436 16.77 -11.93 17.40
C ILE A 436 18.15 -11.31 17.10
N HIS A 437 19.24 -12.04 17.35
CA HIS A 437 20.58 -11.56 17.04
C HIS A 437 20.74 -11.28 15.56
N LEU A 438 20.29 -12.20 14.71
CA LEU A 438 20.35 -12.01 13.26
C LEU A 438 19.46 -10.82 12.83
N LEU A 439 18.25 -10.74 13.36
CA LEU A 439 17.29 -9.69 13.09
C LEU A 439 17.84 -8.29 13.40
N LEU A 440 18.55 -8.13 14.52
CA LEU A 440 19.15 -6.87 14.94
C LEU A 440 20.48 -6.55 14.22
N SER A 441 21.15 -7.55 13.64
CA SER A 441 22.43 -7.35 12.95
C SER A 441 22.29 -6.81 11.53
N THR A 442 21.09 -6.79 10.97
CA THR A 442 20.77 -6.38 9.58
C THR A 442 20.13 -5.00 9.49
N VAL A 443 19.80 -4.43 10.62
CA VAL A 443 19.35 -3.04 10.78
C VAL A 443 20.55 -2.17 11.14
#